data_b4ead6550ff0a72cbe3240c5bf581a1e
#
_entry.id   b4ead6550ff0a72cbe3240c5bf581a1e
#
_cell.length_a   1.000
_cell.length_b   1.000
_cell.length_c   1.000
_cell.angle_alpha   90.00
_cell.angle_beta   90.00
_cell.angle_gamma   90.00
#
_symmetry.space_group_name_H-M   'P 1'
#
loop_
_entity.id
_entity.type
_entity.pdbx_description
1 polymer ?
#
loop_
_entity_poly.entity_id
_entity_poly.type
_entity_poly.pdbx_seq_one_letter_code
_entity_poly.pdbx_strand_id
1 'polypeptide(L)'
;MLSRPPSLETIQDAVDDAFTGDLILISPGVYNESVTVTTPYLTIRGTDRNSVIIDGEFMRENGIQIYDTDGVSVENLSVRNFSLNGVYWNGSKGFKGSYLTVYNNGDYGVYAFDSTDGIFDNIYASGHPDSGIYIGQCYPCNTLIYDNVIEGNALGYSGTNAGGHLYLYDNIWQNNMSGIVPNTLDSELNPPGRETTIIGNLVIDNNNYDAPTNRFGLVAKGMGIVVPGRVGDIIEKNIVINHDKYGIVASPMLDAKLYFSQHVQVKDNVVLDSGYTDLALAGPWGPGNCYEGNVYQTSTPPLLEQLHSCSSIEEGGLLSRFPLQGDVSGLMMLAGFFADAQNQELDKNRYKEYPWPKEQTNMTFQNINIPNPAVNLFYVPDLEAITLPYDLMDDQNLDNLYEAKKEIIMSGVPISSPSIWQLLFQLYGYLMPFVLYSAWTALALYDLNTNKQVEGAKKYIWLAVVFLVPFFGVLAYHLIGPSSISKTMKYAAIGGGLISYLLILILTAVISGLV
;
A
#
# COMPACT_ATOMS: atom_id res chain seq x y z
N MET A 1 32.05 -31.51 32.84
CA MET A 1 30.92 -32.12 32.13
C MET A 1 29.85 -31.02 32.04
N LEU A 2 29.71 -30.39 30.92
CA LEU A 2 28.56 -29.52 30.69
C LEU A 2 27.33 -30.42 30.66
N SER A 3 26.44 -30.26 31.63
CA SER A 3 25.16 -30.95 31.63
C SER A 3 24.42 -30.59 30.33
N ARG A 4 23.94 -31.58 29.59
CA ARG A 4 23.06 -31.37 28.46
C ARG A 4 21.84 -30.58 28.98
N PRO A 5 21.45 -29.45 28.37
CA PRO A 5 20.24 -28.76 28.81
C PRO A 5 19.05 -29.74 28.77
N PRO A 6 18.08 -29.62 29.67
CA PRO A 6 16.92 -30.49 29.68
C PRO A 6 16.22 -30.37 28.34
N SER A 7 15.85 -31.50 27.73
CA SER A 7 14.93 -31.52 26.58
C SER A 7 13.50 -31.39 27.14
N LEU A 8 12.82 -30.30 26.77
CA LEU A 8 11.42 -30.07 27.11
C LEU A 8 10.52 -30.64 26.00
N GLU A 9 9.31 -31.05 26.33
CA GLU A 9 8.40 -31.70 25.36
C GLU A 9 7.66 -30.70 24.50
N THR A 10 7.38 -29.50 25.04
CA THR A 10 6.67 -28.42 24.33
C THR A 10 7.57 -27.18 24.19
N ILE A 11 7.27 -26.36 23.16
CA ILE A 11 7.95 -25.07 22.97
C ILE A 11 7.51 -24.10 24.07
N GLN A 12 6.22 -24.14 24.49
CA GLN A 12 5.74 -23.27 25.56
C GLN A 12 6.48 -23.51 26.87
N ASP A 13 6.70 -24.78 27.28
CA ASP A 13 7.46 -25.07 28.49
C ASP A 13 8.90 -24.50 28.42
N ALA A 14 9.51 -24.56 27.22
CA ALA A 14 10.84 -23.99 27.01
C ALA A 14 10.86 -22.46 27.11
N VAL A 15 9.79 -21.81 26.62
CA VAL A 15 9.62 -20.35 26.73
C VAL A 15 9.38 -19.93 28.18
N ASP A 16 8.59 -20.70 28.94
CA ASP A 16 8.25 -20.41 30.34
C ASP A 16 9.45 -20.58 31.27
N ASP A 17 10.34 -21.53 30.98
CA ASP A 17 11.57 -21.78 31.74
C ASP A 17 12.75 -20.88 31.32
N ALA A 18 12.64 -20.12 30.20
CA ALA A 18 13.72 -19.35 29.65
C ALA A 18 14.00 -18.06 30.43
N PHE A 19 15.28 -17.70 30.51
CA PHE A 19 15.73 -16.40 31.02
C PHE A 19 15.94 -15.40 29.87
N THR A 20 15.90 -14.13 30.21
CA THR A 20 16.19 -13.05 29.29
C THR A 20 17.50 -13.28 28.52
N GLY A 21 17.44 -13.26 27.19
CA GLY A 21 18.58 -13.47 26.29
C GLY A 21 18.88 -14.92 25.94
N ASP A 22 18.08 -15.87 26.40
CA ASP A 22 18.29 -17.29 26.10
C ASP A 22 17.93 -17.63 24.64
N LEU A 23 18.52 -18.73 24.17
CA LEU A 23 18.20 -19.39 22.91
C LEU A 23 17.37 -20.65 23.17
N ILE A 24 16.18 -20.68 22.62
CA ILE A 24 15.34 -21.86 22.53
C ILE A 24 15.58 -22.52 21.18
N LEU A 25 16.25 -23.67 21.18
CA LEU A 25 16.59 -24.40 19.96
C LEU A 25 15.62 -25.57 19.77
N ILE A 26 14.80 -25.51 18.71
CA ILE A 26 13.73 -26.45 18.45
C ILE A 26 14.20 -27.52 17.46
N SER A 27 14.06 -28.79 17.86
CA SER A 27 14.37 -29.95 17.00
C SER A 27 13.26 -30.22 15.98
N PRO A 28 13.55 -30.97 14.88
CA PRO A 28 12.53 -31.36 13.92
C PRO A 28 11.35 -32.07 14.59
N GLY A 29 10.13 -31.65 14.19
CA GLY A 29 8.87 -32.18 14.73
C GLY A 29 7.69 -31.29 14.31
N VAL A 30 6.49 -31.81 14.52
CA VAL A 30 5.23 -31.03 14.39
C VAL A 30 4.72 -30.76 15.80
N TYR A 31 4.64 -29.51 16.15
CA TYR A 31 4.25 -29.00 17.47
C TYR A 31 2.84 -28.42 17.38
N ASN A 32 1.86 -29.17 17.90
CA ASN A 32 0.45 -28.75 17.85
C ASN A 32 0.12 -27.83 19.04
N GLU A 33 0.69 -26.64 19.04
CA GLU A 33 0.57 -25.69 20.13
C GLU A 33 0.51 -24.23 19.66
N SER A 34 0.10 -23.32 20.53
CA SER A 34 0.30 -21.88 20.43
C SER A 34 1.37 -21.49 21.44
N VAL A 35 2.27 -20.61 21.05
CA VAL A 35 3.38 -20.17 21.92
C VAL A 35 3.18 -18.71 22.29
N THR A 36 3.14 -18.41 23.60
CA THR A 36 3.05 -17.03 24.12
C THR A 36 4.39 -16.65 24.75
N VAL A 37 4.99 -15.58 24.26
CA VAL A 37 6.31 -15.11 24.71
C VAL A 37 6.16 -13.86 25.55
N THR A 38 6.62 -13.94 26.80
CA THR A 38 6.62 -12.82 27.76
C THR A 38 8.02 -12.52 28.33
N THR A 39 9.01 -13.32 27.96
CA THR A 39 10.41 -13.12 28.35
C THR A 39 11.14 -12.36 27.25
N PRO A 40 11.77 -11.20 27.53
CA PRO A 40 12.40 -10.37 26.51
C PRO A 40 13.74 -10.94 26.04
N TYR A 41 14.12 -10.51 24.84
CA TYR A 41 15.39 -10.81 24.18
C TYR A 41 15.62 -12.30 23.90
N LEU A 42 14.56 -13.10 23.83
CA LEU A 42 14.66 -14.50 23.43
C LEU A 42 14.99 -14.65 21.93
N THR A 43 15.72 -15.70 21.62
CA THR A 43 15.84 -16.23 20.25
C THR A 43 15.14 -17.57 20.20
N ILE A 44 14.07 -17.68 19.44
CA ILE A 44 13.32 -18.93 19.17
C ILE A 44 13.74 -19.41 17.79
N ARG A 45 14.48 -20.52 17.72
CA ARG A 45 15.10 -20.98 16.47
C ARG A 45 14.86 -22.45 16.20
N GLY A 46 14.34 -22.75 15.00
CA GLY A 46 14.30 -24.12 14.49
C GLY A 46 15.68 -24.58 14.00
N THR A 47 16.00 -25.85 14.20
CA THR A 47 17.20 -26.46 13.62
C THR A 47 17.09 -26.70 12.12
N ASP A 48 15.86 -26.76 11.61
CA ASP A 48 15.57 -26.91 10.19
C ASP A 48 14.21 -26.29 9.87
N ARG A 49 14.20 -25.35 8.91
CA ARG A 49 13.03 -24.55 8.54
C ARG A 49 11.83 -25.37 8.08
N ASN A 50 12.08 -26.49 7.38
CA ASN A 50 11.05 -27.27 6.73
C ASN A 50 10.50 -28.39 7.63
N SER A 51 11.25 -28.80 8.63
CA SER A 51 10.89 -29.92 9.53
C SER A 51 10.59 -29.50 10.97
N VAL A 52 10.86 -28.25 11.37
CA VAL A 52 10.35 -27.67 12.61
C VAL A 52 9.06 -26.91 12.29
N ILE A 53 7.92 -27.48 12.64
CA ILE A 53 6.61 -26.98 12.23
C ILE A 53 5.73 -26.75 13.47
N ILE A 54 5.26 -25.51 13.62
CA ILE A 54 4.25 -25.15 14.62
C ILE A 54 2.89 -25.13 13.91
N ASP A 55 1.96 -25.97 14.33
CA ASP A 55 0.69 -26.25 13.64
C ASP A 55 -0.51 -25.93 14.52
N GLY A 56 -1.35 -25.00 14.07
CA GLY A 56 -2.56 -24.60 14.76
C GLY A 56 -3.75 -25.54 14.58
N GLU A 57 -3.64 -26.53 13.65
CA GLU A 57 -4.72 -27.47 13.31
C GLU A 57 -6.04 -26.76 12.93
N PHE A 58 -5.97 -25.48 12.53
CA PHE A 58 -7.11 -24.58 12.30
C PHE A 58 -8.02 -24.38 13.52
N MET A 59 -7.54 -24.70 14.72
CA MET A 59 -8.27 -24.58 15.98
C MET A 59 -7.70 -23.53 16.92
N ARG A 60 -6.40 -23.22 16.80
CA ARG A 60 -5.71 -22.21 17.61
C ARG A 60 -5.65 -20.88 16.88
N GLU A 61 -5.67 -19.77 17.62
CA GLU A 61 -5.76 -18.44 17.02
C GLU A 61 -4.41 -18.00 16.43
N ASN A 62 -3.33 -17.96 17.22
CA ASN A 62 -2.03 -17.47 16.81
C ASN A 62 -0.96 -18.53 17.04
N GLY A 63 0.05 -18.56 16.16
CA GLY A 63 1.15 -19.53 16.25
C GLY A 63 2.14 -19.12 17.36
N ILE A 64 2.93 -18.10 17.10
CA ILE A 64 3.81 -17.49 18.12
C ILE A 64 3.34 -16.06 18.34
N GLN A 65 3.00 -15.71 19.56
CA GLN A 65 2.50 -14.39 19.93
C GLN A 65 3.42 -13.75 20.97
N ILE A 66 3.85 -12.53 20.66
CA ILE A 66 4.77 -11.73 21.47
C ILE A 66 4.03 -10.43 21.82
N TYR A 67 3.66 -10.24 23.10
CA TYR A 67 2.96 -9.06 23.58
C TYR A 67 3.82 -8.27 24.54
N ASP A 68 3.91 -6.94 24.31
CA ASP A 68 4.65 -6.00 25.16
C ASP A 68 6.04 -6.53 25.59
N THR A 69 6.71 -7.25 24.66
CA THR A 69 7.94 -7.96 24.94
C THR A 69 9.01 -7.61 23.91
N ASP A 70 10.10 -7.01 24.37
CA ASP A 70 11.14 -6.46 23.51
C ASP A 70 12.18 -7.51 23.08
N GLY A 71 12.76 -7.30 21.91
CA GLY A 71 13.96 -7.98 21.46
C GLY A 71 13.80 -9.45 21.07
N VAL A 72 12.59 -9.92 20.81
CA VAL A 72 12.34 -11.32 20.47
C VAL A 72 12.56 -11.60 18.99
N SER A 73 13.43 -12.60 18.70
CA SER A 73 13.67 -13.16 17.37
C SER A 73 13.00 -14.52 17.21
N VAL A 74 12.34 -14.73 16.07
CA VAL A 74 11.80 -16.02 15.62
C VAL A 74 12.48 -16.39 14.31
N GLU A 75 13.15 -17.53 14.26
CA GLU A 75 14.06 -17.85 13.17
C GLU A 75 13.96 -19.32 12.72
N ASN A 76 14.07 -19.54 11.40
CA ASN A 76 14.33 -20.83 10.76
C ASN A 76 13.35 -21.96 11.14
N LEU A 77 12.05 -21.68 11.04
CA LEU A 77 10.97 -22.61 11.30
C LEU A 77 9.72 -22.33 10.45
N SER A 78 8.76 -23.26 10.46
CA SER A 78 7.47 -23.13 9.78
C SER A 78 6.34 -22.93 10.78
N VAL A 79 5.36 -22.06 10.43
CA VAL A 79 4.15 -21.81 11.23
C VAL A 79 2.93 -21.85 10.32
N ARG A 80 1.94 -22.68 10.63
CA ARG A 80 0.79 -22.92 9.76
C ARG A 80 -0.52 -23.22 10.47
N ASN A 81 -1.61 -23.13 9.71
CA ASN A 81 -2.93 -23.63 10.08
C ASN A 81 -3.51 -23.00 11.36
N PHE A 82 -3.21 -21.73 11.61
CA PHE A 82 -3.84 -20.96 12.67
C PHE A 82 -5.09 -20.25 12.15
N SER A 83 -6.05 -19.99 13.04
CA SER A 83 -7.30 -19.32 12.65
C SER A 83 -7.17 -17.80 12.53
N LEU A 84 -6.06 -17.21 13.02
CA LEU A 84 -5.66 -15.82 12.84
C LEU A 84 -4.23 -15.76 12.31
N ASN A 85 -3.23 -15.44 13.13
CA ASN A 85 -1.90 -15.08 12.68
C ASN A 85 -0.88 -16.22 12.82
N GLY A 86 0.09 -16.25 11.93
CA GLY A 86 1.25 -17.14 12.05
C GLY A 86 2.17 -16.69 13.20
N VAL A 87 2.92 -15.61 13.00
CA VAL A 87 3.78 -15.02 14.03
C VAL A 87 3.39 -13.57 14.25
N TYR A 88 3.19 -13.20 15.50
CA TYR A 88 2.56 -11.94 15.88
C TYR A 88 3.36 -11.18 16.97
N TRP A 89 3.83 -9.97 16.64
CA TRP A 89 4.40 -9.02 17.59
C TRP A 89 3.43 -7.86 17.82
N ASN A 90 3.23 -7.46 19.06
CA ASN A 90 2.40 -6.33 19.43
C ASN A 90 3.02 -5.56 20.61
N GLY A 91 3.20 -4.24 20.44
CA GLY A 91 3.78 -3.40 21.47
C GLY A 91 5.26 -3.68 21.75
N SER A 92 6.00 -4.21 20.77
CA SER A 92 7.39 -4.65 20.94
C SER A 92 8.37 -3.64 20.38
N LYS A 93 9.45 -3.39 21.10
CA LYS A 93 10.63 -2.68 20.60
C LYS A 93 11.74 -3.67 20.30
N GLY A 94 12.14 -3.75 19.05
CA GLY A 94 13.03 -4.80 18.57
C GLY A 94 12.28 -6.11 18.32
N PHE A 95 12.04 -6.43 17.06
CA PHE A 95 11.42 -7.69 16.63
C PHE A 95 12.13 -8.22 15.40
N LYS A 96 12.17 -9.55 15.27
CA LYS A 96 12.79 -10.18 14.10
C LYS A 96 12.08 -11.45 13.72
N GLY A 97 11.65 -11.52 12.45
CA GLY A 97 11.25 -12.74 11.77
C GLY A 97 12.23 -13.03 10.65
N SER A 98 12.90 -14.17 10.70
CA SER A 98 13.95 -14.49 9.73
C SER A 98 13.90 -15.95 9.31
N TYR A 99 14.00 -16.23 8.00
CA TYR A 99 13.88 -17.60 7.47
C TYR A 99 12.63 -18.35 7.96
N LEU A 100 11.50 -17.66 7.97
CA LEU A 100 10.21 -18.24 8.33
C LEU A 100 9.47 -18.74 7.09
N THR A 101 8.80 -19.89 7.20
CA THR A 101 7.79 -20.32 6.24
C THR A 101 6.44 -20.26 6.93
N VAL A 102 5.62 -19.26 6.57
CA VAL A 102 4.29 -19.05 7.17
C VAL A 102 3.22 -19.30 6.12
N TYR A 103 2.26 -20.16 6.41
CA TYR A 103 1.25 -20.50 5.40
C TYR A 103 -0.07 -21.00 5.99
N ASN A 104 -1.14 -20.72 5.26
CA ASN A 104 -2.51 -21.14 5.59
C ASN A 104 -2.96 -20.69 6.99
N ASN A 105 -2.60 -19.48 7.39
CA ASN A 105 -3.16 -18.86 8.60
C ASN A 105 -4.34 -17.96 8.22
N GLY A 106 -5.31 -17.81 9.11
CA GLY A 106 -6.63 -17.28 8.83
C GLY A 106 -6.71 -15.75 8.70
N ASP A 107 -5.59 -15.04 8.91
CA ASP A 107 -5.51 -13.58 8.75
C ASP A 107 -4.14 -13.19 8.18
N TYR A 108 -3.10 -13.10 8.99
CA TYR A 108 -1.75 -12.67 8.58
C TYR A 108 -0.71 -13.79 8.67
N GLY A 109 0.30 -13.72 7.80
CA GLY A 109 1.49 -14.57 7.90
C GLY A 109 2.39 -14.14 9.06
N VAL A 110 3.09 -13.03 8.89
CA VAL A 110 3.82 -12.34 9.96
C VAL A 110 3.23 -10.94 10.17
N TYR A 111 3.05 -10.58 11.42
CA TYR A 111 2.31 -9.39 11.80
C TYR A 111 3.05 -8.64 12.91
N ALA A 112 3.39 -7.36 12.67
CA ALA A 112 3.91 -6.48 13.72
C ALA A 112 3.02 -5.24 13.84
N PHE A 113 2.38 -5.08 15.00
CA PHE A 113 1.44 -4.01 15.29
C PHE A 113 1.94 -3.21 16.48
N ASP A 114 1.89 -1.88 16.39
CA ASP A 114 2.37 -0.98 17.44
C ASP A 114 3.80 -1.34 17.89
N SER A 115 4.64 -1.81 16.94
CA SER A 115 5.98 -2.33 17.18
C SER A 115 7.00 -1.60 16.32
N THR A 116 8.23 -1.45 16.82
CA THR A 116 9.30 -0.68 16.18
C THR A 116 10.65 -1.38 16.22
N ASP A 117 11.61 -0.87 15.44
CA ASP A 117 13.00 -1.33 15.42
C ASP A 117 13.11 -2.81 14.99
N GLY A 118 12.44 -3.19 13.89
CA GLY A 118 12.29 -4.57 13.47
C GLY A 118 12.92 -4.94 12.13
N ILE A 119 13.02 -6.26 11.91
CA ILE A 119 13.40 -6.85 10.61
C ILE A 119 12.51 -8.04 10.27
N PHE A 120 12.05 -8.09 9.02
CA PHE A 120 11.51 -9.27 8.35
C PHE A 120 12.36 -9.60 7.13
N ASP A 121 13.11 -10.69 7.20
CA ASP A 121 13.99 -11.13 6.12
C ASP A 121 13.88 -12.63 5.82
N ASN A 122 14.10 -13.00 4.56
CA ASN A 122 14.09 -14.39 4.10
C ASN A 122 12.79 -15.15 4.46
N ILE A 123 11.66 -14.46 4.52
CA ILE A 123 10.35 -15.04 4.81
C ILE A 123 9.72 -15.52 3.52
N TYR A 124 9.11 -16.70 3.57
CA TYR A 124 8.13 -17.15 2.61
C TYR A 124 6.75 -17.15 3.26
N ALA A 125 5.78 -16.44 2.66
CA ALA A 125 4.41 -16.37 3.20
C ALA A 125 3.38 -16.64 2.10
N SER A 126 2.42 -17.56 2.36
CA SER A 126 1.37 -17.90 1.39
C SER A 126 0.06 -18.35 2.03
N GLY A 127 -1.05 -18.13 1.32
CA GLY A 127 -2.36 -18.65 1.73
C GLY A 127 -3.02 -17.86 2.86
N HIS A 128 -2.78 -16.56 2.99
CA HIS A 128 -3.37 -15.70 4.02
C HIS A 128 -4.50 -14.84 3.46
N PRO A 129 -5.68 -14.79 4.14
CA PRO A 129 -6.83 -14.00 3.68
C PRO A 129 -6.67 -12.50 3.81
N ASP A 130 -5.71 -12.00 4.57
CA ASP A 130 -5.31 -10.59 4.58
C ASP A 130 -3.94 -10.46 3.93
N SER A 131 -2.84 -10.44 4.66
CA SER A 131 -1.53 -10.26 4.02
C SER A 131 -0.47 -11.26 4.48
N GLY A 132 0.51 -11.49 3.58
CA GLY A 132 1.69 -12.28 3.93
C GLY A 132 2.53 -11.59 4.99
N ILE A 133 2.76 -10.28 4.84
CA ILE A 133 3.47 -9.42 5.81
C ILE A 133 2.62 -8.20 6.14
N TYR A 134 2.56 -7.86 7.43
CA TYR A 134 1.89 -6.67 7.93
C TYR A 134 2.76 -5.89 8.92
N ILE A 135 2.86 -4.58 8.71
CA ILE A 135 3.40 -3.62 9.69
C ILE A 135 2.37 -2.50 9.86
N GLY A 136 1.84 -2.32 11.07
CA GLY A 136 0.80 -1.31 11.34
C GLY A 136 1.02 -0.50 12.61
N GLN A 137 0.36 0.65 12.65
CA GLN A 137 0.26 1.54 13.81
C GLN A 137 1.61 1.99 14.40
N CYS A 138 2.63 2.20 13.58
CA CYS A 138 3.93 2.70 14.05
C CYS A 138 4.40 3.95 13.30
N TYR A 139 4.93 4.92 14.05
CA TYR A 139 5.61 6.09 13.49
C TYR A 139 6.54 6.75 14.52
N PRO A 140 7.89 6.74 14.29
CA PRO A 140 8.58 5.98 13.25
C PRO A 140 8.58 4.48 13.49
N CYS A 141 8.49 3.68 12.41
CA CYS A 141 8.54 2.21 12.53
C CYS A 141 9.98 1.69 12.69
N ASN A 142 10.97 2.34 12.06
CA ASN A 142 12.37 1.87 12.03
C ASN A 142 12.46 0.38 11.66
N THR A 143 11.86 0.00 10.53
CA THR A 143 11.69 -1.41 10.17
C THR A 143 12.19 -1.69 8.76
N LEU A 144 12.85 -2.84 8.59
CA LEU A 144 13.38 -3.34 7.33
C LEU A 144 12.65 -4.61 6.92
N ILE A 145 12.18 -4.67 5.66
CA ILE A 145 11.53 -5.83 5.05
C ILE A 145 12.26 -6.12 3.74
N TYR A 146 13.04 -7.20 3.70
CA TYR A 146 13.88 -7.49 2.53
C TYR A 146 14.14 -8.99 2.32
N ASP A 147 14.52 -9.37 1.10
CA ASP A 147 14.82 -10.75 0.71
C ASP A 147 13.65 -11.73 0.98
N ASN A 148 12.40 -11.27 0.90
CA ASN A 148 11.22 -12.09 1.15
C ASN A 148 10.56 -12.52 -0.16
N VAL A 149 9.90 -13.69 -0.15
CA VAL A 149 9.05 -14.19 -1.23
C VAL A 149 7.63 -14.36 -0.70
N ILE A 150 6.71 -13.54 -1.19
CA ILE A 150 5.35 -13.45 -0.69
C ILE A 150 4.38 -13.70 -1.85
N GLU A 151 3.67 -14.83 -1.80
CA GLU A 151 2.79 -15.25 -2.90
C GLU A 151 1.51 -15.94 -2.42
N GLY A 152 0.46 -15.85 -3.22
CA GLY A 152 -0.80 -16.57 -2.94
C GLY A 152 -1.60 -16.06 -1.75
N ASN A 153 -1.43 -14.79 -1.36
CA ASN A 153 -2.18 -14.13 -0.30
C ASN A 153 -3.21 -13.15 -0.90
N ALA A 154 -4.15 -12.64 -0.10
CA ALA A 154 -4.98 -11.53 -0.55
C ALA A 154 -4.13 -10.31 -0.88
N LEU A 155 -3.27 -9.91 0.03
CA LEU A 155 -2.29 -8.85 -0.15
C LEU A 155 -0.89 -9.42 0.10
N GLY A 156 0.07 -9.06 -0.73
CA GLY A 156 1.45 -9.41 -0.41
C GLY A 156 1.89 -8.71 0.87
N TYR A 157 1.83 -7.37 0.86
CA TYR A 157 2.05 -6.50 2.00
C TYR A 157 0.82 -5.67 2.30
N SER A 158 0.49 -5.51 3.57
CA SER A 158 -0.43 -4.51 4.08
C SER A 158 0.21 -3.75 5.24
N GLY A 159 -0.23 -2.51 5.46
CA GLY A 159 0.30 -1.71 6.54
C GLY A 159 -0.53 -0.45 6.76
N THR A 160 -1.29 -0.43 7.86
CA THR A 160 -2.16 0.69 8.19
C THR A 160 -1.44 1.68 9.09
N ASN A 161 -1.46 2.97 8.71
CA ASN A 161 -0.90 4.08 9.49
C ASN A 161 0.56 3.83 9.95
N ALA A 162 1.33 3.14 9.14
CA ALA A 162 2.73 2.83 9.38
C ALA A 162 3.65 3.70 8.52
N GLY A 163 4.87 3.93 8.99
CA GLY A 163 5.90 4.64 8.24
C GLY A 163 6.96 5.30 9.11
N GLY A 164 7.74 6.18 8.50
CA GLY A 164 8.94 6.72 9.14
C GLY A 164 10.03 5.67 9.27
N HIS A 165 11.01 5.71 8.36
CA HIS A 165 12.05 4.69 8.26
C HIS A 165 11.49 3.26 8.13
N LEU A 166 10.49 3.08 7.31
CA LEU A 166 9.96 1.77 6.91
C LEU A 166 10.40 1.50 5.47
N TYR A 167 11.25 0.49 5.28
CA TYR A 167 11.87 0.16 4.00
C TYR A 167 11.46 -1.24 3.56
N LEU A 168 10.85 -1.33 2.36
CA LEU A 168 10.54 -2.57 1.66
C LEU A 168 11.46 -2.65 0.45
N TYR A 169 12.46 -3.53 0.45
CA TYR A 169 13.43 -3.61 -0.64
C TYR A 169 13.88 -5.04 -0.95
N ASP A 170 14.26 -5.29 -2.19
CA ASP A 170 14.75 -6.58 -2.68
C ASP A 170 13.81 -7.76 -2.35
N ASN A 171 12.48 -7.54 -2.39
CA ASN A 171 11.48 -8.59 -2.17
C ASN A 171 10.83 -9.02 -3.49
N ILE A 172 10.27 -10.22 -3.49
CA ILE A 172 9.39 -10.74 -4.53
C ILE A 172 7.95 -10.79 -3.99
N TRP A 173 7.06 -10.00 -4.61
CA TRP A 173 5.62 -9.95 -4.33
C TRP A 173 4.89 -10.46 -5.57
N GLN A 174 4.56 -11.74 -5.61
CA GLN A 174 4.02 -12.37 -6.82
C GLN A 174 2.77 -13.20 -6.56
N ASN A 175 1.94 -13.33 -7.58
CA ASN A 175 0.80 -14.25 -7.55
C ASN A 175 -0.10 -14.08 -6.31
N ASN A 176 -0.15 -12.90 -5.70
CA ASN A 176 -1.13 -12.52 -4.71
C ASN A 176 -2.40 -11.97 -5.42
N MET A 177 -3.47 -11.72 -4.71
CA MET A 177 -4.61 -11.00 -5.28
C MET A 177 -4.27 -9.53 -5.54
N SER A 178 -3.45 -8.91 -4.67
CA SER A 178 -2.79 -7.61 -4.85
C SER A 178 -1.38 -7.63 -4.26
N GLY A 179 -0.48 -6.79 -4.79
CA GLY A 179 0.93 -6.79 -4.36
C GLY A 179 1.17 -6.05 -3.05
N ILE A 180 1.53 -4.77 -3.10
CA ILE A 180 1.92 -3.94 -1.96
C ILE A 180 0.85 -2.87 -1.71
N VAL A 181 0.22 -2.87 -0.53
CA VAL A 181 -0.94 -2.02 -0.21
C VAL A 181 -0.79 -1.37 1.19
N PRO A 182 0.22 -0.50 1.41
CA PRO A 182 0.20 0.37 2.59
C PRO A 182 -0.99 1.31 2.51
N ASN A 183 -1.67 1.55 3.62
CA ASN A 183 -2.92 2.31 3.62
C ASN A 183 -3.09 3.24 4.82
N THR A 184 -4.15 4.02 4.80
CA THR A 184 -4.56 4.92 5.89
C THR A 184 -5.99 4.61 6.29
N LEU A 185 -6.21 4.29 7.58
CA LEU A 185 -7.54 4.06 8.15
C LEU A 185 -7.68 4.78 9.50
N ASP A 186 -8.91 5.14 9.86
CA ASP A 186 -9.23 5.72 11.17
C ASP A 186 -9.29 4.68 12.30
N SER A 187 -9.26 3.40 11.98
CA SER A 187 -9.33 2.28 12.93
C SER A 187 -8.03 2.08 13.74
N GLU A 188 -6.90 2.61 13.26
CA GLU A 188 -5.61 2.52 13.93
C GLU A 188 -5.06 3.91 14.27
N LEU A 189 -4.15 3.98 15.23
CA LEU A 189 -3.50 5.22 15.63
C LEU A 189 -2.57 5.76 14.51
N ASN A 190 -2.17 7.01 14.67
CA ASN A 190 -1.20 7.72 13.82
C ASN A 190 -1.61 7.98 12.34
N PRO A 191 -2.91 8.10 11.95
CA PRO A 191 -3.24 8.46 10.57
C PRO A 191 -2.76 9.89 10.22
N PRO A 192 -2.40 10.15 8.95
CA PRO A 192 -2.29 9.21 7.85
C PRO A 192 -1.01 8.39 7.90
N GLY A 193 -1.03 7.21 7.26
CA GLY A 193 0.18 6.45 6.97
C GLY A 193 1.13 7.26 6.08
N ARG A 194 2.45 7.14 6.30
CA ARG A 194 3.40 8.07 5.66
C ARG A 194 4.83 7.54 5.63
N GLU A 195 5.63 8.11 4.71
CA GLU A 195 7.09 7.97 4.70
C GLU A 195 7.57 6.50 4.67
N THR A 196 6.91 5.69 3.82
CA THR A 196 7.37 4.34 3.49
C THR A 196 8.19 4.39 2.21
N THR A 197 9.34 3.71 2.19
CA THR A 197 10.17 3.56 1.01
C THR A 197 10.00 2.15 0.45
N ILE A 198 9.53 2.04 -0.79
CA ILE A 198 9.33 0.80 -1.56
C ILE A 198 10.31 0.85 -2.73
N ILE A 199 11.42 0.10 -2.64
CA ILE A 199 12.52 0.25 -3.58
C ILE A 199 13.13 -1.11 -3.96
N GLY A 200 13.44 -1.30 -5.26
CA GLY A 200 14.13 -2.51 -5.71
C GLY A 200 13.32 -3.80 -5.59
N ASN A 201 11.99 -3.74 -5.55
CA ASN A 201 11.15 -4.93 -5.45
C ASN A 201 10.71 -5.44 -6.80
N LEU A 202 10.54 -6.76 -6.93
CA LEU A 202 9.83 -7.41 -8.01
C LEU A 202 8.36 -7.61 -7.61
N VAL A 203 7.44 -6.96 -8.32
CA VAL A 203 6.00 -7.03 -8.09
C VAL A 203 5.34 -7.52 -9.37
N ILE A 204 4.98 -8.81 -9.40
CA ILE A 204 4.57 -9.46 -10.65
C ILE A 204 3.34 -10.36 -10.47
N ASP A 205 2.47 -10.40 -11.49
CA ASP A 205 1.34 -11.34 -11.56
C ASP A 205 0.38 -11.30 -10.35
N ASN A 206 0.18 -10.15 -9.71
CA ASN A 206 -0.73 -10.08 -8.56
C ASN A 206 -2.20 -10.01 -9.00
N ASN A 207 -2.63 -11.06 -9.68
CA ASN A 207 -3.95 -11.29 -10.28
C ASN A 207 -4.56 -12.62 -9.79
N ASN A 208 -4.10 -13.19 -8.69
CA ASN A 208 -4.55 -14.48 -8.21
C ASN A 208 -5.91 -14.37 -7.50
N TYR A 209 -7.00 -14.48 -8.25
CA TYR A 209 -8.36 -14.45 -7.69
C TYR A 209 -8.75 -15.74 -6.96
N ASP A 210 -7.92 -16.76 -7.02
CA ASP A 210 -8.06 -18.00 -6.23
C ASP A 210 -7.37 -17.92 -4.86
N ALA A 211 -6.61 -16.86 -4.58
CA ALA A 211 -6.02 -16.64 -3.26
C ALA A 211 -7.11 -16.50 -2.20
N PRO A 212 -6.88 -16.98 -0.97
CA PRO A 212 -7.76 -16.68 0.15
C PRO A 212 -7.86 -15.18 0.34
N THR A 213 -9.05 -14.66 0.68
CA THR A 213 -9.21 -13.20 0.79
C THR A 213 -10.29 -12.79 1.79
N ASN A 214 -10.14 -11.60 2.33
CA ASN A 214 -11.17 -10.84 3.03
C ASN A 214 -11.76 -9.75 2.11
N ARG A 215 -12.60 -8.86 2.65
CA ARG A 215 -13.20 -7.77 1.86
C ARG A 215 -12.18 -6.74 1.36
N PHE A 216 -11.14 -6.48 2.12
CA PHE A 216 -10.10 -5.51 1.72
C PHE A 216 -9.27 -6.02 0.55
N GLY A 217 -8.89 -7.30 0.55
CA GLY A 217 -8.21 -7.91 -0.59
C GLY A 217 -9.02 -7.80 -1.88
N LEU A 218 -10.33 -8.01 -1.82
CA LEU A 218 -11.21 -7.84 -2.99
C LEU A 218 -11.25 -6.40 -3.52
N VAL A 219 -11.16 -5.39 -2.65
CA VAL A 219 -11.09 -3.98 -3.07
C VAL A 219 -9.81 -3.71 -3.87
N ALA A 220 -8.68 -4.21 -3.41
CA ALA A 220 -7.37 -3.98 -4.01
C ALA A 220 -7.01 -4.97 -5.14
N LYS A 221 -7.85 -5.97 -5.43
CA LYS A 221 -7.54 -7.05 -6.38
C LYS A 221 -7.05 -6.56 -7.75
N GLY A 222 -6.04 -7.24 -8.28
CA GLY A 222 -5.47 -6.96 -9.60
C GLY A 222 -4.61 -5.70 -9.66
N MET A 223 -4.02 -5.29 -8.53
CA MET A 223 -3.16 -4.10 -8.47
C MET A 223 -1.75 -4.46 -7.96
N GLY A 224 -0.73 -3.79 -8.49
CA GLY A 224 0.66 -3.99 -8.10
C GLY A 224 1.01 -3.25 -6.81
N ILE A 225 1.23 -1.94 -6.87
CA ILE A 225 1.52 -1.08 -5.72
C ILE A 225 0.42 -0.03 -5.58
N VAL A 226 -0.24 0.00 -4.43
CA VAL A 226 -1.36 0.92 -4.17
C VAL A 226 -1.09 1.70 -2.89
N VAL A 227 -1.08 3.02 -2.96
CA VAL A 227 -0.80 3.91 -1.81
C VAL A 227 -1.97 4.85 -1.54
N PRO A 228 -3.08 4.37 -0.94
CA PRO A 228 -4.29 5.14 -0.71
C PRO A 228 -4.18 6.02 0.54
N GLY A 229 -4.37 7.33 0.35
CA GLY A 229 -4.38 8.33 1.43
C GLY A 229 -3.04 8.51 2.14
N ARG A 230 -1.93 8.24 1.46
CA ARG A 230 -0.58 8.21 2.02
C ARG A 230 0.15 9.53 1.84
N VAL A 231 1.15 9.79 2.70
CA VAL A 231 1.92 11.05 2.69
C VAL A 231 3.42 10.78 2.65
N GLY A 232 4.10 11.27 1.62
CA GLY A 232 5.57 11.24 1.55
C GLY A 232 6.18 9.86 1.30
N ASP A 233 5.42 8.93 0.72
CA ASP A 233 5.96 7.63 0.34
C ASP A 233 6.89 7.77 -0.88
N ILE A 234 7.93 6.94 -0.94
CA ILE A 234 8.87 6.84 -2.05
C ILE A 234 8.71 5.45 -2.68
N ILE A 235 8.43 5.43 -3.98
CA ILE A 235 8.30 4.20 -4.78
C ILE A 235 9.32 4.31 -5.90
N GLU A 236 10.43 3.58 -5.79
CA GLU A 236 11.59 3.79 -6.66
C GLU A 236 12.25 2.48 -7.10
N LYS A 237 12.72 2.43 -8.34
CA LYS A 237 13.49 1.29 -8.88
C LYS A 237 12.81 -0.07 -8.72
N ASN A 238 11.47 -0.15 -8.72
CA ASN A 238 10.75 -1.41 -8.70
C ASN A 238 10.46 -1.89 -10.14
N ILE A 239 10.34 -3.20 -10.32
CA ILE A 239 9.79 -3.83 -11.53
C ILE A 239 8.37 -4.29 -11.19
N VAL A 240 7.37 -3.71 -11.87
CA VAL A 240 5.93 -3.94 -11.61
C VAL A 240 5.27 -4.37 -12.90
N ILE A 241 4.89 -5.64 -13.03
CA ILE A 241 4.47 -6.23 -14.31
C ILE A 241 3.22 -7.09 -14.16
N ASN A 242 2.37 -7.03 -15.19
CA ASN A 242 1.21 -7.89 -15.39
C ASN A 242 0.20 -7.84 -14.23
N HIS A 243 -0.52 -6.72 -14.16
CA HIS A 243 -1.60 -6.49 -13.20
C HIS A 243 -2.91 -6.18 -13.94
N ASP A 244 -4.02 -6.81 -13.55
CA ASP A 244 -5.30 -6.66 -14.24
C ASP A 244 -5.86 -5.24 -14.21
N LYS A 245 -5.43 -4.40 -13.25
CA LYS A 245 -5.90 -3.03 -13.11
C LYS A 245 -4.77 -2.02 -13.19
N TYR A 246 -4.12 -1.74 -12.07
CA TYR A 246 -3.11 -0.70 -11.97
C TYR A 246 -1.74 -1.30 -11.62
N GLY A 247 -0.70 -0.84 -12.29
CA GLY A 247 0.68 -1.14 -11.90
C GLY A 247 1.03 -0.41 -10.60
N ILE A 248 1.15 0.92 -10.66
CA ILE A 248 1.38 1.78 -9.48
C ILE A 248 0.29 2.84 -9.42
N VAL A 249 -0.43 2.94 -8.31
CA VAL A 249 -1.48 3.95 -8.12
C VAL A 249 -1.40 4.67 -6.77
N ALA A 250 -1.33 5.99 -6.81
CA ALA A 250 -1.59 6.85 -5.66
C ALA A 250 -3.04 7.35 -5.71
N SER A 251 -3.81 7.15 -4.65
CA SER A 251 -5.24 7.48 -4.61
C SER A 251 -5.66 8.12 -3.29
N PRO A 252 -6.78 8.84 -3.23
CA PRO A 252 -7.38 9.19 -1.96
C PRO A 252 -7.84 7.91 -1.22
N MET A 253 -7.99 8.00 0.10
CA MET A 253 -8.64 7.00 0.93
C MET A 253 -9.81 7.63 1.67
N LEU A 254 -10.97 7.00 1.57
CA LEU A 254 -12.17 7.38 2.31
C LEU A 254 -12.49 6.30 3.34
N ASP A 255 -12.36 6.67 4.61
CA ASP A 255 -12.82 5.91 5.75
C ASP A 255 -13.76 6.82 6.58
N ALA A 256 -13.64 6.93 7.88
CA ALA A 256 -14.39 7.95 8.65
C ALA A 256 -14.01 9.38 8.21
N LYS A 257 -12.79 9.57 7.73
CA LYS A 257 -12.29 10.80 7.10
C LYS A 257 -11.80 10.55 5.70
N LEU A 258 -11.66 11.62 4.92
CA LEU A 258 -11.05 11.59 3.60
C LEU A 258 -9.58 11.98 3.71
N TYR A 259 -8.70 11.07 3.29
CA TYR A 259 -7.26 11.25 3.25
C TYR A 259 -6.81 11.36 1.79
N PHE A 260 -5.95 12.33 1.50
CA PHE A 260 -5.42 12.55 0.16
C PHE A 260 -4.00 12.01 0.06
N SER A 261 -3.65 11.38 -1.04
CA SER A 261 -2.24 11.13 -1.36
C SER A 261 -1.54 12.46 -1.61
N GLN A 262 -0.40 12.68 -0.94
CA GLN A 262 0.39 13.92 -1.05
C GLN A 262 1.88 13.62 -0.83
N HIS A 263 2.72 14.36 -1.56
CA HIS A 263 4.19 14.18 -1.51
C HIS A 263 4.67 12.76 -1.83
N VAL A 264 3.86 11.96 -2.54
CA VAL A 264 4.26 10.63 -3.02
C VAL A 264 5.19 10.81 -4.21
N GLN A 265 6.32 10.11 -4.20
CA GLN A 265 7.31 10.13 -5.26
C GLN A 265 7.36 8.76 -5.94
N VAL A 266 7.19 8.73 -7.26
CA VAL A 266 7.25 7.51 -8.08
C VAL A 266 8.34 7.69 -9.13
N LYS A 267 9.51 7.07 -8.91
CA LYS A 267 10.70 7.34 -9.70
C LYS A 267 11.40 6.07 -10.19
N ASP A 268 11.93 6.15 -11.40
CA ASP A 268 12.85 5.13 -11.95
C ASP A 268 12.32 3.68 -11.92
N ASN A 269 10.98 3.50 -11.87
CA ASN A 269 10.35 2.18 -11.90
C ASN A 269 10.18 1.69 -13.35
N VAL A 270 10.08 0.38 -13.53
CA VAL A 270 9.62 -0.25 -14.77
C VAL A 270 8.24 -0.82 -14.52
N VAL A 271 7.21 -0.26 -15.16
CA VAL A 271 5.81 -0.60 -14.93
C VAL A 271 5.13 -0.93 -16.25
N LEU A 272 4.75 -2.19 -16.45
CA LEU A 272 4.28 -2.69 -17.74
C LEU A 272 3.09 -3.64 -17.61
N ASP A 273 2.35 -3.76 -18.69
CA ASP A 273 1.28 -4.75 -18.87
C ASP A 273 0.18 -4.67 -17.81
N SER A 274 -0.24 -3.44 -17.47
CA SER A 274 -1.35 -3.22 -16.55
C SER A 274 -2.65 -2.97 -17.31
N GLY A 275 -3.73 -3.67 -16.93
CA GLY A 275 -4.98 -3.70 -17.69
C GLY A 275 -5.71 -2.36 -17.78
N TYR A 276 -5.69 -1.54 -16.72
CA TYR A 276 -6.27 -0.19 -16.77
C TYR A 276 -5.21 0.85 -17.11
N THR A 277 -4.12 0.89 -16.35
CA THR A 277 -2.99 1.77 -16.62
C THR A 277 -1.77 1.40 -15.76
N ASP A 278 -0.58 1.62 -16.29
CA ASP A 278 0.67 1.33 -15.59
C ASP A 278 0.88 2.31 -14.43
N LEU A 279 0.78 3.61 -14.69
CA LEU A 279 0.93 4.65 -13.68
C LEU A 279 -0.36 5.44 -13.48
N ALA A 280 -0.77 5.64 -12.23
CA ALA A 280 -1.97 6.40 -11.91
C ALA A 280 -1.79 7.36 -10.73
N LEU A 281 -2.34 8.57 -10.89
CA LEU A 281 -2.62 9.50 -9.81
C LEU A 281 -4.12 9.78 -9.81
N ALA A 282 -4.84 9.13 -8.92
CA ALA A 282 -6.29 9.17 -8.86
C ALA A 282 -6.79 10.31 -7.96
N GLY A 283 -7.64 11.17 -8.50
CA GLY A 283 -8.11 12.38 -7.81
C GLY A 283 -9.28 12.15 -6.84
N PRO A 284 -9.51 13.05 -5.90
CA PRO A 284 -8.70 14.23 -5.64
C PRO A 284 -7.43 13.90 -4.84
N TRP A 285 -6.34 14.57 -5.16
CA TRP A 285 -5.06 14.40 -4.46
C TRP A 285 -4.57 15.69 -3.81
N GLY A 286 -3.69 15.58 -2.81
CA GLY A 286 -3.01 16.69 -2.17
C GLY A 286 -1.77 17.14 -2.96
N PRO A 287 -1.02 18.13 -2.45
CA PRO A 287 0.15 18.68 -3.12
C PRO A 287 1.33 17.72 -3.16
N GLY A 288 2.28 18.00 -4.05
CA GLY A 288 3.63 17.45 -4.01
C GLY A 288 3.81 16.03 -4.55
N ASN A 289 2.76 15.39 -5.09
CA ASN A 289 2.93 14.10 -5.76
C ASN A 289 3.71 14.27 -7.06
N CYS A 290 4.73 13.44 -7.30
CA CYS A 290 5.56 13.57 -8.47
C CYS A 290 6.00 12.24 -9.07
N TYR A 291 6.26 12.23 -10.39
CA TYR A 291 6.61 11.09 -11.20
C TYR A 291 7.78 11.47 -12.10
N GLU A 292 8.83 10.64 -12.15
CA GLU A 292 10.02 10.94 -12.97
C GLU A 292 10.83 9.68 -13.30
N GLY A 293 11.30 9.59 -14.55
CA GLY A 293 12.22 8.53 -14.97
C GLY A 293 11.62 7.13 -15.09
N ASN A 294 10.30 6.97 -14.99
CA ASN A 294 9.68 5.64 -15.08
C ASN A 294 9.61 5.15 -16.53
N VAL A 295 9.73 3.85 -16.71
CA VAL A 295 9.47 3.16 -17.98
C VAL A 295 8.07 2.57 -17.91
N TYR A 296 7.13 3.07 -18.72
CA TYR A 296 5.73 2.66 -18.72
C TYR A 296 5.09 2.88 -20.10
N GLN A 297 3.94 2.28 -20.34
CA GLN A 297 3.18 2.46 -21.59
C GLN A 297 1.99 3.39 -21.42
N THR A 298 1.32 3.33 -20.28
CA THR A 298 0.05 4.03 -20.03
C THR A 298 0.08 4.80 -18.73
N SER A 299 -0.56 5.98 -18.71
CA SER A 299 -0.75 6.74 -17.46
C SER A 299 -2.11 7.42 -17.36
N THR A 300 -2.57 7.63 -16.13
CA THR A 300 -3.76 8.44 -15.85
C THR A 300 -3.48 9.40 -14.68
N PRO A 301 -3.61 10.74 -14.85
CA PRO A 301 -3.94 11.42 -16.12
C PRO A 301 -2.88 11.21 -17.19
N PRO A 302 -3.21 11.47 -18.48
CA PRO A 302 -2.23 11.44 -19.55
C PRO A 302 -1.13 12.47 -19.29
N LEU A 303 0.07 12.19 -19.78
CA LEU A 303 1.23 13.04 -19.58
C LEU A 303 1.56 13.24 -18.09
N LEU A 304 1.36 12.19 -17.27
CA LEU A 304 1.51 12.26 -15.83
C LEU A 304 2.88 12.78 -15.40
N GLU A 305 3.97 12.24 -15.95
CA GLU A 305 5.32 12.70 -15.63
C GLU A 305 5.60 14.15 -16.07
N GLN A 306 5.07 14.57 -17.22
CA GLN A 306 5.25 15.92 -17.72
C GLN A 306 4.50 16.95 -16.88
N LEU A 307 3.32 16.58 -16.38
CA LEU A 307 2.49 17.48 -15.54
C LEU A 307 2.92 17.46 -14.08
N HIS A 308 3.44 16.34 -13.60
CA HIS A 308 3.84 16.12 -12.21
C HIS A 308 5.30 15.68 -12.09
N SER A 309 6.22 16.29 -12.86
CA SER A 309 7.64 15.93 -12.75
C SER A 309 8.20 16.35 -11.38
N CYS A 310 9.06 15.50 -10.79
CA CYS A 310 9.63 15.76 -9.47
C CYS A 310 10.49 17.04 -9.48
N SER A 311 11.30 17.25 -10.49
CA SER A 311 12.10 18.48 -10.66
C SER A 311 11.23 19.73 -10.68
N SER A 312 10.10 19.73 -11.41
CA SER A 312 9.17 20.89 -11.47
C SER A 312 8.49 21.16 -10.12
N ILE A 313 8.20 20.13 -9.34
CA ILE A 313 7.54 20.24 -8.04
C ILE A 313 8.53 20.75 -6.98
N GLU A 314 9.75 20.26 -6.97
CA GLU A 314 10.82 20.71 -6.07
C GLU A 314 11.19 22.19 -6.30
N GLU A 315 11.19 22.64 -7.55
CA GLU A 315 11.39 24.05 -7.91
C GLU A 315 10.21 24.96 -7.52
N GLY A 316 9.15 24.41 -6.92
CA GLY A 316 7.97 25.16 -6.48
C GLY A 316 7.04 25.53 -7.63
N GLY A 317 6.92 24.67 -8.61
CA GLY A 317 6.01 24.81 -9.74
C GLY A 317 4.55 25.07 -9.32
N LEU A 318 3.74 25.59 -10.23
CA LEU A 318 2.38 26.03 -9.94
C LEU A 318 1.52 24.93 -9.28
N LEU A 319 1.67 23.69 -9.75
CA LEU A 319 0.90 22.54 -9.26
C LEU A 319 1.28 22.13 -7.82
N SER A 320 2.51 22.37 -7.37
CA SER A 320 2.93 22.06 -6.00
C SER A 320 2.26 22.92 -4.93
N ARG A 321 1.63 24.02 -5.32
CA ARG A 321 1.09 25.05 -4.41
C ARG A 321 -0.41 24.89 -4.12
N PHE A 322 -1.11 24.08 -4.88
CA PHE A 322 -2.56 23.90 -4.69
C PHE A 322 -2.83 22.77 -3.67
N PRO A 323 -3.63 23.04 -2.62
CA PRO A 323 -3.88 22.07 -1.56
C PRO A 323 -4.76 20.89 -1.98
N LEU A 324 -5.53 21.03 -3.06
CA LEU A 324 -6.42 20.01 -3.59
C LEU A 324 -6.45 20.10 -5.11
N GLN A 325 -6.20 19.00 -5.78
CA GLN A 325 -6.11 18.91 -7.22
C GLN A 325 -6.81 17.67 -7.76
N GLY A 326 -6.99 17.64 -9.07
CA GLY A 326 -7.63 16.55 -9.77
C GLY A 326 -9.16 16.58 -9.66
N ASP A 327 -9.74 15.56 -10.21
CA ASP A 327 -11.19 15.34 -10.23
C ASP A 327 -11.61 14.35 -9.12
N VAL A 328 -12.80 13.79 -9.22
CA VAL A 328 -13.32 12.80 -8.26
C VAL A 328 -13.08 11.36 -8.71
N SER A 329 -12.25 11.13 -9.72
CA SER A 329 -12.04 9.80 -10.32
C SER A 329 -11.60 8.77 -9.29
N GLY A 330 -10.68 9.10 -8.39
CA GLY A 330 -10.23 8.19 -7.34
C GLY A 330 -11.30 7.81 -6.32
N LEU A 331 -12.19 8.75 -5.98
CA LEU A 331 -13.34 8.43 -5.10
C LEU A 331 -14.35 7.54 -5.82
N MET A 332 -14.58 7.77 -7.12
CA MET A 332 -15.45 6.90 -7.92
C MET A 332 -14.83 5.52 -8.10
N MET A 333 -13.54 5.44 -8.34
CA MET A 333 -12.78 4.21 -8.41
C MET A 333 -12.92 3.40 -7.11
N LEU A 334 -12.66 4.01 -5.96
CA LEU A 334 -12.81 3.37 -4.65
C LEU A 334 -14.24 2.89 -4.43
N ALA A 335 -15.24 3.74 -4.69
CA ALA A 335 -16.66 3.37 -4.56
C ALA A 335 -17.02 2.17 -5.47
N GLY A 336 -16.51 2.14 -6.69
CA GLY A 336 -16.69 1.02 -7.62
C GLY A 336 -16.07 -0.27 -7.09
N PHE A 337 -14.83 -0.22 -6.59
CA PHE A 337 -14.16 -1.40 -6.03
C PHE A 337 -14.81 -1.88 -4.73
N PHE A 338 -15.25 -1.00 -3.85
CA PHE A 338 -16.03 -1.38 -2.67
C PHE A 338 -17.37 -2.02 -3.06
N ALA A 339 -18.09 -1.47 -4.04
CA ALA A 339 -19.35 -2.04 -4.52
C ALA A 339 -19.14 -3.43 -5.15
N ASP A 340 -18.10 -3.60 -5.96
CA ASP A 340 -17.73 -4.89 -6.53
C ASP A 340 -17.37 -5.91 -5.44
N ALA A 341 -16.54 -5.53 -4.49
CA ALA A 341 -16.16 -6.36 -3.36
C ALA A 341 -17.36 -6.80 -2.50
N GLN A 342 -18.36 -5.93 -2.30
CA GLN A 342 -19.56 -6.27 -1.55
C GLN A 342 -20.44 -7.32 -2.25
N ASN A 343 -20.43 -7.37 -3.58
CA ASN A 343 -21.22 -8.28 -4.36
C ASN A 343 -20.58 -9.67 -4.53
N GLN A 344 -19.34 -9.86 -4.11
CA GLN A 344 -18.65 -11.15 -4.21
C GLN A 344 -18.85 -11.98 -2.94
N GLU A 345 -19.06 -13.29 -3.12
CA GLU A 345 -19.07 -14.24 -2.02
C GLU A 345 -17.65 -14.48 -1.51
N LEU A 346 -17.49 -14.53 -0.19
CA LEU A 346 -16.23 -14.82 0.47
C LEU A 346 -16.24 -16.25 1.00
N ASP A 347 -15.34 -17.07 0.51
CA ASP A 347 -15.04 -18.35 1.15
C ASP A 347 -14.02 -18.15 2.29
N LYS A 348 -14.54 -18.04 3.51
CA LYS A 348 -13.74 -17.84 4.72
C LYS A 348 -12.85 -19.05 5.07
N ASN A 349 -13.05 -20.20 4.42
CA ASN A 349 -12.27 -21.40 4.66
C ASN A 349 -11.23 -21.65 3.56
N ARG A 350 -11.18 -20.84 2.50
CA ARG A 350 -10.27 -21.01 1.37
C ARG A 350 -8.81 -21.20 1.80
N TYR A 351 -8.36 -20.46 2.82
CA TYR A 351 -7.01 -20.56 3.36
C TYR A 351 -6.66 -21.96 3.90
N LYS A 352 -7.66 -22.73 4.37
CA LYS A 352 -7.44 -24.09 4.88
C LYS A 352 -7.13 -25.10 3.78
N GLU A 353 -7.56 -24.81 2.56
CA GLU A 353 -7.44 -25.66 1.39
C GLU A 353 -6.36 -25.16 0.42
N TYR A 354 -5.72 -24.01 0.72
CA TYR A 354 -4.70 -23.44 -0.15
C TYR A 354 -3.48 -24.36 -0.21
N PRO A 355 -2.85 -24.52 -1.38
CA PRO A 355 -1.71 -25.43 -1.56
C PRO A 355 -0.56 -25.12 -0.61
N TRP A 356 0.04 -26.15 -0.06
CA TRP A 356 1.24 -26.01 0.77
C TRP A 356 2.44 -25.62 -0.09
N PRO A 357 3.35 -24.80 0.47
CA PRO A 357 4.56 -24.38 -0.24
C PRO A 357 5.52 -25.56 -0.44
N LYS A 358 6.43 -25.37 -1.40
CA LYS A 358 7.63 -26.21 -1.50
C LYS A 358 8.57 -25.96 -0.32
N GLU A 359 9.54 -26.85 -0.12
CA GLU A 359 10.62 -26.63 0.83
C GLU A 359 11.37 -25.32 0.53
N GLN A 360 11.69 -24.58 1.58
CA GLN A 360 12.37 -23.30 1.52
C GLN A 360 13.82 -23.45 1.99
N THR A 361 14.69 -22.53 1.56
CA THR A 361 16.09 -22.53 1.96
C THR A 361 16.24 -22.30 3.47
N ASN A 362 17.04 -23.13 4.08
CA ASN A 362 17.39 -23.01 5.50
C ASN A 362 18.35 -21.85 5.75
N MET A 363 18.24 -21.28 6.93
CA MET A 363 19.21 -20.31 7.44
C MET A 363 20.60 -20.94 7.53
N THR A 364 21.61 -20.23 7.04
CA THR A 364 23.01 -20.69 7.17
C THR A 364 23.58 -20.28 8.52
N PHE A 365 23.96 -21.25 9.33
CA PHE A 365 24.53 -21.00 10.65
C PHE A 365 26.04 -21.17 10.64
N GLN A 366 26.77 -20.19 11.14
CA GLN A 366 28.15 -20.37 11.58
C GLN A 366 28.20 -21.12 12.93
N ASN A 367 27.28 -20.81 13.84
CA ASN A 367 27.08 -21.51 15.10
C ASN A 367 25.61 -21.43 15.52
N ILE A 368 24.89 -22.55 15.39
CA ILE A 368 23.47 -22.65 15.71
C ILE A 368 23.12 -22.38 17.17
N ASN A 369 24.09 -22.50 18.07
CA ASN A 369 23.90 -22.37 19.52
C ASN A 369 24.15 -20.94 20.05
N ILE A 370 24.33 -19.96 19.17
CA ILE A 370 24.49 -18.56 19.57
C ILE A 370 23.14 -17.86 19.52
N PRO A 371 22.66 -17.27 20.64
CA PRO A 371 21.46 -16.41 20.62
C PRO A 371 21.64 -15.23 19.65
N ASN A 372 20.53 -14.78 19.07
CA ASN A 372 20.48 -13.65 18.15
C ASN A 372 19.25 -12.76 18.46
N PRO A 373 19.19 -12.13 19.64
CA PRO A 373 18.03 -11.31 20.01
C PRO A 373 17.89 -10.10 19.08
N ALA A 374 16.68 -9.61 18.95
CA ALA A 374 16.34 -8.49 18.07
C ALA A 374 16.70 -7.14 18.71
N VAL A 375 17.99 -6.81 18.72
CA VAL A 375 18.50 -5.56 19.32
C VAL A 375 19.35 -4.78 18.32
N ASN A 376 19.15 -3.46 18.26
CA ASN A 376 19.90 -2.55 17.38
C ASN A 376 19.91 -3.01 15.90
N LEU A 377 18.76 -3.51 15.42
CA LEU A 377 18.65 -4.09 14.08
C LEU A 377 18.55 -3.04 13.00
N PHE A 378 17.91 -1.91 13.32
CA PHE A 378 17.62 -0.89 12.33
C PHE A 378 18.89 -0.16 11.87
N TYR A 379 19.01 -0.05 10.56
CA TYR A 379 19.95 0.82 9.86
C TYR A 379 19.25 1.47 8.66
N VAL A 380 19.77 2.57 8.17
CA VAL A 380 19.27 3.15 6.91
C VAL A 380 19.96 2.43 5.77
N PRO A 381 19.20 1.75 4.88
CA PRO A 381 19.79 1.09 3.72
C PRO A 381 20.50 2.10 2.80
N ASP A 382 21.54 1.66 2.11
CA ASP A 382 22.15 2.45 1.04
C ASP A 382 21.25 2.41 -0.21
N LEU A 383 20.30 3.35 -0.29
CA LEU A 383 19.30 3.42 -1.36
C LEU A 383 19.93 3.66 -2.75
N GLU A 384 21.13 4.25 -2.81
CA GLU A 384 21.85 4.44 -4.07
C GLU A 384 22.38 3.12 -4.62
N ALA A 385 22.78 2.21 -3.74
CA ALA A 385 23.27 0.89 -4.12
C ALA A 385 22.15 -0.06 -4.58
N ILE A 386 20.90 0.17 -4.20
CA ILE A 386 19.75 -0.63 -4.65
C ILE A 386 19.47 -0.32 -6.11
N THR A 387 19.38 -1.36 -6.93
CA THR A 387 19.11 -1.28 -8.38
C THR A 387 17.75 -1.90 -8.73
N LEU A 388 17.37 -1.80 -10.00
CA LEU A 388 16.23 -2.57 -10.51
C LEU A 388 16.49 -4.07 -10.33
N PRO A 389 15.52 -4.85 -9.82
CA PRO A 389 15.69 -6.24 -9.39
C PRO A 389 15.69 -7.24 -10.57
N TYR A 390 16.55 -7.05 -11.56
CA TYR A 390 16.66 -7.95 -12.72
C TYR A 390 17.13 -9.36 -12.32
N ASP A 391 17.91 -9.47 -11.28
CA ASP A 391 18.45 -10.71 -10.74
C ASP A 391 17.41 -11.55 -10.00
N LEU A 392 16.26 -10.97 -9.64
CA LEU A 392 15.12 -11.67 -9.06
C LEU A 392 14.17 -12.25 -10.12
N MET A 393 14.36 -11.92 -11.41
CA MET A 393 13.52 -12.39 -12.51
C MET A 393 14.04 -13.71 -13.09
N ASP A 394 13.13 -14.56 -13.54
CA ASP A 394 13.51 -15.68 -14.39
C ASP A 394 13.91 -15.22 -15.80
N ASP A 395 14.68 -16.05 -16.52
CA ASP A 395 15.25 -15.71 -17.83
C ASP A 395 14.17 -15.33 -18.87
N GLN A 396 13.00 -15.99 -18.85
CA GLN A 396 11.92 -15.73 -19.79
C GLN A 396 11.25 -14.37 -19.55
N ASN A 397 10.98 -14.04 -18.30
CA ASN A 397 10.41 -12.76 -17.91
C ASN A 397 11.41 -11.62 -18.17
N LEU A 398 12.68 -11.87 -17.94
CA LEU A 398 13.75 -10.91 -18.20
C LEU A 398 13.89 -10.60 -19.71
N ASP A 399 13.86 -11.62 -20.57
CA ASP A 399 13.90 -11.43 -22.03
C ASP A 399 12.68 -10.65 -22.53
N ASN A 400 11.48 -11.00 -22.05
CA ASN A 400 10.25 -10.27 -22.39
C ASN A 400 10.33 -8.80 -21.96
N LEU A 401 10.84 -8.53 -20.78
CA LEU A 401 11.02 -7.18 -20.27
C LEU A 401 11.99 -6.36 -21.11
N TYR A 402 13.12 -6.94 -21.52
CA TYR A 402 14.10 -6.25 -22.35
C TYR A 402 13.54 -5.89 -23.73
N GLU A 403 12.77 -6.76 -24.36
CA GLU A 403 12.14 -6.46 -25.66
C GLU A 403 11.06 -5.37 -25.49
N ALA A 404 10.20 -5.45 -24.49
CA ALA A 404 9.19 -4.42 -24.20
C ALA A 404 9.82 -3.06 -23.89
N LYS A 405 10.85 -3.03 -23.04
CA LYS A 405 11.60 -1.81 -22.69
C LYS A 405 12.28 -1.19 -23.91
N LYS A 406 12.86 -2.00 -24.79
CA LYS A 406 13.49 -1.56 -26.03
C LYS A 406 12.48 -0.94 -27.00
N GLU A 407 11.29 -1.53 -27.13
CA GLU A 407 10.21 -0.97 -27.95
C GLU A 407 9.75 0.40 -27.42
N ILE A 408 9.58 0.56 -26.12
CA ILE A 408 9.18 1.82 -25.47
C ILE A 408 10.25 2.89 -25.70
N ILE A 409 11.52 2.58 -25.48
CA ILE A 409 12.64 3.52 -25.64
C ILE A 409 12.81 3.91 -27.11
N MET A 410 12.69 2.95 -28.04
CA MET A 410 12.85 3.21 -29.48
C MET A 410 11.68 3.98 -30.09
N SER A 411 10.48 3.81 -29.58
CA SER A 411 9.30 4.54 -30.07
C SER A 411 9.31 6.02 -29.66
N GLY A 412 10.02 6.37 -28.59
CA GLY A 412 10.06 7.75 -28.07
C GLY A 412 8.68 8.30 -27.66
N VAL A 413 7.66 7.46 -27.68
CA VAL A 413 6.25 7.74 -27.36
C VAL A 413 5.74 6.54 -26.58
N PRO A 414 4.98 6.72 -25.51
CA PRO A 414 4.23 5.63 -24.87
C PRO A 414 3.46 4.85 -25.94
N ILE A 415 3.64 3.52 -25.99
CA ILE A 415 3.14 2.64 -27.09
C ILE A 415 1.62 2.69 -27.25
N SER A 416 0.89 3.08 -26.24
CA SER A 416 -0.51 3.46 -26.36
C SER A 416 -0.66 4.97 -26.27
N SER A 417 -0.51 5.66 -27.40
CA SER A 417 -1.11 7.01 -27.45
C SER A 417 -2.61 6.83 -27.22
N PRO A 418 -3.18 7.40 -26.15
CA PRO A 418 -4.63 7.37 -25.97
C PRO A 418 -5.28 7.88 -27.23
N SER A 419 -6.37 7.27 -27.69
CA SER A 419 -7.09 7.79 -28.85
C SER A 419 -7.37 9.28 -28.60
N ILE A 420 -7.45 10.07 -29.66
CA ILE A 420 -7.76 11.51 -29.54
C ILE A 420 -9.01 11.75 -28.67
N TRP A 421 -9.94 10.82 -28.66
CA TRP A 421 -11.14 10.85 -27.84
C TRP A 421 -10.84 10.61 -26.36
N GLN A 422 -9.99 9.63 -26.03
CA GLN A 422 -9.54 9.39 -24.65
C GLN A 422 -8.77 10.59 -24.11
N LEU A 423 -7.87 11.18 -24.92
CA LEU A 423 -7.14 12.39 -24.55
C LEU A 423 -8.09 13.58 -24.31
N LEU A 424 -9.06 13.80 -25.23
CA LEU A 424 -10.04 14.89 -25.08
C LEU A 424 -10.92 14.69 -23.84
N PHE A 425 -11.32 13.46 -23.55
CA PHE A 425 -12.14 13.16 -22.39
C PHE A 425 -11.36 13.32 -21.06
N GLN A 426 -10.12 12.88 -21.03
CA GLN A 426 -9.27 13.05 -19.86
C GLN A 426 -8.94 14.53 -19.62
N LEU A 427 -8.63 15.29 -20.68
CA LEU A 427 -8.49 16.73 -20.61
C LEU A 427 -9.77 17.43 -20.14
N TYR A 428 -10.94 16.94 -20.56
CA TYR A 428 -12.21 17.45 -20.08
C TYR A 428 -12.38 17.26 -18.58
N GLY A 429 -12.15 16.02 -18.07
CA GLY A 429 -12.19 15.73 -16.63
C GLY A 429 -11.24 16.59 -15.81
N TYR A 430 -10.06 16.82 -16.34
CA TYR A 430 -9.01 17.61 -15.69
C TYR A 430 -9.28 19.13 -15.73
N LEU A 431 -9.70 19.68 -16.88
CA LEU A 431 -9.86 21.11 -17.06
C LEU A 431 -11.23 21.64 -16.61
N MET A 432 -12.27 20.82 -16.69
CA MET A 432 -13.63 21.30 -16.44
C MET A 432 -13.89 21.79 -15.01
N PRO A 433 -13.34 21.18 -13.96
CA PRO A 433 -13.43 21.75 -12.61
C PRO A 433 -12.88 23.17 -12.52
N PHE A 434 -11.76 23.47 -13.20
CA PHE A 434 -11.19 24.81 -13.25
C PHE A 434 -12.06 25.79 -14.02
N VAL A 435 -12.67 25.33 -15.14
CA VAL A 435 -13.60 26.17 -15.92
C VAL A 435 -14.83 26.50 -15.09
N LEU A 436 -15.43 25.51 -14.42
CA LEU A 436 -16.59 25.72 -13.56
C LEU A 436 -16.25 26.64 -12.38
N TYR A 437 -15.13 26.38 -11.70
CA TYR A 437 -14.65 27.24 -10.61
C TYR A 437 -14.44 28.68 -11.06
N SER A 438 -13.78 28.87 -12.20
CA SER A 438 -13.52 30.21 -12.75
C SER A 438 -14.81 30.93 -13.10
N ALA A 439 -15.77 30.24 -13.74
CA ALA A 439 -17.06 30.80 -14.08
C ALA A 439 -17.89 31.16 -12.82
N TRP A 440 -17.93 30.29 -11.83
CA TRP A 440 -18.66 30.54 -10.59
C TRP A 440 -17.99 31.62 -9.74
N THR A 441 -16.65 31.71 -9.75
CA THR A 441 -15.89 32.76 -9.09
C THR A 441 -16.18 34.12 -9.74
N ALA A 442 -16.13 34.19 -11.06
CA ALA A 442 -16.46 35.43 -11.78
C ALA A 442 -17.89 35.90 -11.45
N LEU A 443 -18.85 34.96 -11.42
CA LEU A 443 -20.24 35.24 -11.06
C LEU A 443 -20.37 35.72 -9.60
N ALA A 444 -19.63 35.11 -8.66
CA ALA A 444 -19.60 35.53 -7.27
C ALA A 444 -19.00 36.94 -7.09
N LEU A 445 -17.90 37.22 -7.79
CA LEU A 445 -17.26 38.56 -7.76
C LEU A 445 -18.16 39.63 -8.36
N TYR A 446 -18.82 39.33 -9.46
CA TYR A 446 -19.79 40.25 -10.05
C TYR A 446 -20.92 40.57 -9.06
N ASP A 447 -21.51 39.53 -8.47
CA ASP A 447 -22.61 39.67 -7.50
C ASP A 447 -22.13 40.40 -6.24
N LEU A 448 -20.97 40.06 -5.66
CA LEU A 448 -20.39 40.76 -4.52
C LEU A 448 -20.12 42.27 -4.80
N ASN A 449 -19.85 42.62 -6.05
CA ASN A 449 -19.63 44.00 -6.42
C ASN A 449 -20.93 44.79 -6.65
N THR A 450 -21.97 44.15 -7.10
CA THR A 450 -23.25 44.77 -7.47
C THR A 450 -24.33 44.64 -6.39
N ASN A 451 -24.21 43.72 -5.46
CA ASN A 451 -25.20 43.42 -4.43
C ASN A 451 -25.15 44.43 -3.29
N LYS A 452 -26.13 45.35 -3.25
CA LYS A 452 -26.28 46.37 -2.21
C LYS A 452 -26.57 45.84 -0.80
N GLN A 453 -26.87 44.52 -0.65
CA GLN A 453 -27.10 43.90 0.66
C GLN A 453 -25.79 43.45 1.34
N VAL A 454 -24.67 43.48 0.61
CA VAL A 454 -23.35 43.04 1.07
C VAL A 454 -22.39 44.20 1.02
N GLU A 455 -22.37 45.00 2.09
CA GLU A 455 -21.51 46.19 2.21
C GLU A 455 -20.54 46.04 3.41
N GLY A 456 -19.49 46.84 3.40
CA GLY A 456 -18.51 46.94 4.49
C GLY A 456 -17.76 45.64 4.76
N ALA A 457 -17.56 45.30 6.03
CA ALA A 457 -16.79 44.12 6.46
C ALA A 457 -17.33 42.82 5.91
N LYS A 458 -18.64 42.65 5.73
CA LYS A 458 -19.26 41.46 5.15
C LYS A 458 -18.78 41.19 3.72
N LYS A 459 -18.57 42.21 2.91
CA LYS A 459 -18.05 42.09 1.55
C LYS A 459 -16.64 41.50 1.56
N TYR A 460 -15.78 42.00 2.42
CA TYR A 460 -14.39 41.51 2.52
C TYR A 460 -14.31 40.10 3.07
N ILE A 461 -15.17 39.74 4.03
CA ILE A 461 -15.25 38.36 4.55
C ILE A 461 -15.63 37.39 3.43
N TRP A 462 -16.66 37.69 2.64
CA TRP A 462 -17.06 36.82 1.54
C TRP A 462 -16.05 36.79 0.41
N LEU A 463 -15.35 37.91 0.13
CA LEU A 463 -14.21 37.89 -0.80
C LEU A 463 -13.10 36.96 -0.30
N ALA A 464 -12.77 37.02 0.97
CA ALA A 464 -11.79 36.12 1.56
C ALA A 464 -12.24 34.65 1.46
N VAL A 465 -13.50 34.32 1.76
CA VAL A 465 -14.06 32.97 1.64
C VAL A 465 -13.99 32.46 0.20
N VAL A 466 -14.36 33.28 -0.78
CA VAL A 466 -14.33 32.90 -2.20
C VAL A 466 -12.92 32.63 -2.71
N PHE A 467 -11.92 33.40 -2.25
CA PHE A 467 -10.53 33.26 -2.71
C PHE A 467 -9.68 32.29 -1.89
N LEU A 468 -9.87 32.23 -0.55
CA LEU A 468 -9.05 31.40 0.33
C LEU A 468 -9.57 29.97 0.48
N VAL A 469 -10.83 29.73 0.13
CA VAL A 469 -11.43 28.38 0.12
C VAL A 469 -11.90 28.06 -1.31
N PRO A 470 -10.97 27.76 -2.22
CA PRO A 470 -11.30 27.50 -3.62
C PRO A 470 -12.42 26.46 -3.75
N PHE A 471 -13.27 26.62 -4.76
CA PHE A 471 -14.41 25.77 -5.04
C PHE A 471 -15.52 25.82 -3.99
N PHE A 472 -15.25 25.38 -2.76
CA PHE A 472 -16.24 25.35 -1.67
C PHE A 472 -16.65 26.75 -1.19
N GLY A 473 -15.75 27.70 -1.20
CA GLY A 473 -16.05 29.10 -0.83
C GLY A 473 -17.03 29.75 -1.79
N VAL A 474 -16.84 29.50 -3.09
CA VAL A 474 -17.75 30.00 -4.12
C VAL A 474 -19.13 29.32 -4.02
N LEU A 475 -19.16 28.00 -3.82
CA LEU A 475 -20.40 27.28 -3.58
C LEU A 475 -21.12 27.78 -2.33
N ALA A 476 -20.40 27.95 -1.22
CA ALA A 476 -20.96 28.49 0.02
C ALA A 476 -21.56 29.90 -0.20
N TYR A 477 -20.86 30.77 -0.95
CA TYR A 477 -21.38 32.08 -1.27
C TYR A 477 -22.72 32.01 -2.03
N HIS A 478 -22.80 31.16 -3.04
CA HIS A 478 -24.03 31.05 -3.85
C HIS A 478 -25.17 30.29 -3.17
N LEU A 479 -24.89 29.26 -2.38
CA LEU A 479 -25.91 28.40 -1.79
C LEU A 479 -26.44 28.90 -0.45
N ILE A 480 -25.54 29.36 0.43
CA ILE A 480 -25.89 29.79 1.81
C ILE A 480 -25.57 31.26 2.09
N GLY A 481 -24.76 31.89 1.25
CA GLY A 481 -24.37 33.29 1.38
C GLY A 481 -25.45 34.28 0.88
N PRO A 482 -25.19 35.58 1.02
CA PRO A 482 -26.15 36.64 0.71
C PRO A 482 -26.23 36.96 -0.79
N SER A 483 -26.01 36.00 -1.68
CA SER A 483 -26.02 36.21 -3.13
C SER A 483 -27.38 36.68 -3.65
N SER A 484 -27.37 37.75 -4.42
CA SER A 484 -28.57 38.35 -5.04
C SER A 484 -29.02 37.67 -6.32
N ILE A 485 -28.24 36.72 -6.83
CA ILE A 485 -28.56 35.93 -8.03
C ILE A 485 -29.81 35.12 -7.81
N SER A 486 -30.70 35.10 -8.82
CA SER A 486 -31.96 34.35 -8.71
C SER A 486 -31.72 32.85 -8.46
N LYS A 487 -32.61 32.21 -7.68
CA LYS A 487 -32.50 30.77 -7.40
C LYS A 487 -32.44 29.92 -8.67
N THR A 488 -33.23 30.27 -9.67
CA THR A 488 -33.23 29.58 -10.97
C THR A 488 -31.86 29.64 -11.65
N MET A 489 -31.23 30.81 -11.65
CA MET A 489 -29.91 30.98 -12.26
C MET A 489 -28.81 30.26 -11.48
N LYS A 490 -28.89 30.23 -10.15
CA LYS A 490 -27.98 29.43 -9.30
C LYS A 490 -28.12 27.94 -9.59
N TYR A 491 -29.34 27.43 -9.63
CA TYR A 491 -29.58 26.00 -9.92
C TYR A 491 -29.17 25.65 -11.34
N ALA A 492 -29.37 26.52 -12.31
CA ALA A 492 -28.93 26.32 -13.69
C ALA A 492 -27.39 26.35 -13.81
N ALA A 493 -26.74 27.34 -13.22
CA ALA A 493 -25.29 27.50 -13.34
C ALA A 493 -24.50 26.48 -12.51
N ILE A 494 -24.87 26.27 -11.24
CA ILE A 494 -24.15 25.37 -10.33
C ILE A 494 -24.65 23.94 -10.51
N GLY A 495 -25.95 23.71 -10.39
CA GLY A 495 -26.54 22.37 -10.50
C GLY A 495 -26.40 21.81 -11.92
N GLY A 496 -26.72 22.60 -12.94
CA GLY A 496 -26.53 22.20 -14.32
C GLY A 496 -25.09 21.94 -14.70
N GLY A 497 -24.16 22.79 -14.26
CA GLY A 497 -22.73 22.61 -14.46
C GLY A 497 -22.19 21.32 -13.82
N LEU A 498 -22.54 21.06 -12.56
CA LEU A 498 -22.16 19.84 -11.84
C LEU A 498 -22.79 18.59 -12.47
N ILE A 499 -24.08 18.62 -12.79
CA ILE A 499 -24.75 17.48 -13.40
C ILE A 499 -24.15 17.17 -14.77
N SER A 500 -23.90 18.18 -15.61
CA SER A 500 -23.25 17.97 -16.90
C SER A 500 -21.85 17.42 -16.77
N TYR A 501 -21.06 17.93 -15.81
CA TYR A 501 -19.73 17.42 -15.54
C TYR A 501 -19.75 15.94 -15.11
N LEU A 502 -20.61 15.58 -14.16
CA LEU A 502 -20.75 14.20 -13.68
C LEU A 502 -21.27 13.24 -14.76
N LEU A 503 -22.26 13.68 -15.57
CA LEU A 503 -22.79 12.85 -16.67
C LEU A 503 -21.72 12.57 -17.72
N ILE A 504 -20.89 13.55 -18.07
CA ILE A 504 -19.82 13.35 -19.03
C ILE A 504 -18.72 12.47 -18.44
N LEU A 505 -18.37 12.61 -17.14
CA LEU A 505 -17.44 11.71 -16.47
C LEU A 505 -17.92 10.26 -16.47
N ILE A 506 -19.19 10.03 -16.12
CA ILE A 506 -19.78 8.68 -16.14
C ILE A 506 -19.78 8.11 -17.57
N LEU A 507 -20.18 8.92 -18.53
CA LEU A 507 -20.18 8.50 -19.95
C LEU A 507 -18.74 8.16 -20.41
N THR A 508 -17.77 8.93 -19.98
CA THR A 508 -16.34 8.72 -20.27
C THR A 508 -15.84 7.42 -19.64
N ALA A 509 -16.16 7.17 -18.38
CA ALA A 509 -15.79 5.96 -17.67
C ALA A 509 -16.38 4.71 -18.38
N VAL A 510 -17.63 4.77 -18.80
CA VAL A 510 -18.28 3.68 -19.55
C VAL A 510 -17.65 3.47 -20.93
N ILE A 511 -17.34 4.53 -21.67
CA ILE A 511 -16.75 4.43 -23.02
C ILE A 511 -15.28 3.99 -22.97
N SER A 512 -14.54 4.37 -21.93
CA SER A 512 -13.14 3.97 -21.76
C SER A 512 -12.95 2.56 -21.18
N GLY A 513 -14.03 1.86 -20.83
CA GLY A 513 -13.96 0.54 -20.21
C GLY A 513 -13.44 0.56 -18.77
N LEU A 514 -13.51 1.71 -18.10
CA LEU A 514 -13.07 1.90 -16.70
C LEU A 514 -14.17 1.53 -15.68
N VAL A 515 -15.31 1.02 -16.14
CA VAL A 515 -16.41 0.49 -15.30
C VAL A 515 -16.81 -0.88 -15.81
#